data_c02b40c340f17048995b7f68827da46b
#
_entry.id   c02b40c340f17048995b7f68827da46b
#
_cell.length_a   1.000
_cell.length_b   1.000
_cell.length_c   1.000
_cell.angle_alpha   90.00
_cell.angle_beta   90.00
_cell.angle_gamma   90.00
#
_symmetry.space_group_name_H-M   'P 1'
#
loop_
_entity.id
_entity.type
_entity.pdbx_description
1 polymer ?
#
loop_
_entity_poly.entity_id
_entity_poly.type
_entity_poly.pdbx_seq_one_letter_code
_entity_poly.pdbx_strand_id
1 'polypeptide(L)'
;MNIELLAHTPDPESVIALAARLCYSPSSIADLRQKLDSSNAELFLDKIMSLGHHSVLEHASFTFGIEGVSRVTSHQMVRHRIASFSQQSQRYVSHKDEFASITPDSIVENTEAKQIVAFISETTHKAYAQLIDLGIPPEDARYILPNAAETKLIVSMNARELLHFFSLRCCRRAQWEIREMAIEMLRCVVKIAPTIFRKAGPGCLRGPCPEGAFCCGQLDQVKKYFENLI
;
A
#
# COMPACT_ATOMS: atom_id res chain seq x y z
N MET A 1 4.45 -10.53 7.05
CA MET A 1 4.42 -9.20 6.39
C MET A 1 4.98 -8.17 7.34
N ASN A 2 5.93 -7.36 6.90
CA ASN A 2 6.49 -6.22 7.63
C ASN A 2 6.39 -4.97 6.76
N ILE A 3 5.90 -3.86 7.33
CA ILE A 3 5.74 -2.58 6.62
C ILE A 3 6.35 -1.48 7.47
N GLU A 4 7.25 -0.74 6.86
CA GLU A 4 7.97 0.37 7.47
C GLU A 4 7.81 1.63 6.63
N LEU A 5 7.48 2.76 7.25
CA LEU A 5 7.53 4.06 6.61
C LEU A 5 8.98 4.57 6.65
N LEU A 6 9.69 4.44 5.54
CA LEU A 6 11.10 4.78 5.41
C LEU A 6 11.36 6.29 5.34
N ALA A 7 10.45 7.01 4.65
CA ALA A 7 10.57 8.45 4.47
C ALA A 7 9.23 9.09 4.14
N HIS A 8 9.09 10.37 4.46
CA HIS A 8 7.96 11.20 4.05
C HIS A 8 8.39 12.66 3.89
N THR A 9 7.60 13.45 3.18
CA THR A 9 7.77 14.91 3.14
C THR A 9 7.73 15.44 4.58
N PRO A 10 8.74 16.23 5.04
CA PRO A 10 8.70 16.86 6.35
C PRO A 10 7.46 17.75 6.49
N ASP A 11 6.76 17.65 7.61
CA ASP A 11 5.55 18.42 7.92
C ASP A 11 4.55 18.46 6.73
N PRO A 12 4.04 17.28 6.29
CA PRO A 12 3.31 17.17 5.03
C PRO A 12 2.01 17.98 5.01
N GLU A 13 1.35 18.13 6.14
CA GLU A 13 0.11 18.91 6.26
C GLU A 13 0.36 20.40 6.05
N SER A 14 1.44 20.95 6.62
CA SER A 14 1.82 22.34 6.40
C SER A 14 2.22 22.61 4.94
N VAL A 15 2.94 21.69 4.30
CA VAL A 15 3.29 21.83 2.87
C VAL A 15 2.03 21.87 2.00
N ILE A 16 1.08 20.98 2.24
CA ILE A 16 -0.19 20.92 1.50
C ILE A 16 -1.04 22.18 1.77
N ALA A 17 -1.13 22.62 3.03
CA ALA A 17 -1.87 23.83 3.40
C ALA A 17 -1.27 25.09 2.75
N LEU A 18 0.07 25.17 2.69
CA LEU A 18 0.77 26.27 2.01
C LEU A 18 0.46 26.28 0.51
N ALA A 19 0.56 25.13 -0.15
CA ALA A 19 0.24 24.97 -1.57
C ALA A 19 -1.21 25.38 -1.86
N ALA A 20 -2.15 24.94 -1.03
CA ALA A 20 -3.55 25.27 -1.16
C ALA A 20 -3.82 26.79 -0.95
N ARG A 21 -3.19 27.42 0.04
CA ARG A 21 -3.33 28.88 0.28
C ARG A 21 -2.77 29.71 -0.85
N LEU A 22 -1.68 29.27 -1.47
CA LEU A 22 -1.07 30.00 -2.59
C LEU A 22 -2.04 30.16 -3.76
N CYS A 23 -2.91 29.19 -4.01
CA CYS A 23 -3.89 29.25 -5.10
C CYS A 23 -4.92 30.39 -4.95
N TYR A 24 -5.10 30.92 -3.75
CA TYR A 24 -6.14 31.92 -3.43
C TYR A 24 -5.61 33.20 -2.80
N SER A 25 -4.30 33.40 -2.77
CA SER A 25 -3.68 34.55 -2.08
C SER A 25 -2.72 35.29 -2.99
N PRO A 26 -2.77 36.62 -3.00
CA PRO A 26 -1.76 37.43 -3.67
C PRO A 26 -0.46 37.62 -2.87
N SER A 27 -0.42 37.07 -1.63
CA SER A 27 0.75 37.23 -0.74
C SER A 27 1.94 36.40 -1.22
N SER A 28 3.14 36.83 -0.84
CA SER A 28 4.36 36.07 -1.11
C SER A 28 4.35 34.71 -0.39
N ILE A 29 5.11 33.76 -0.91
CA ILE A 29 5.28 32.45 -0.26
C ILE A 29 5.85 32.59 1.15
N ALA A 30 6.78 33.54 1.35
CA ALA A 30 7.36 33.82 2.65
C ALA A 30 6.31 34.29 3.67
N ASP A 31 5.45 35.23 3.27
CA ASP A 31 4.38 35.74 4.11
C ASP A 31 3.33 34.65 4.43
N LEU A 32 3.00 33.84 3.44
CA LEU A 32 2.08 32.72 3.64
C LEU A 32 2.64 31.70 4.63
N ARG A 33 3.94 31.40 4.54
CA ARG A 33 4.62 30.48 5.44
C ARG A 33 4.66 30.99 6.88
N GLN A 34 4.92 32.30 7.07
CA GLN A 34 4.92 32.91 8.41
C GLN A 34 3.53 32.92 9.07
N LYS A 35 2.48 33.03 8.26
CA LYS A 35 1.08 33.06 8.72
C LYS A 35 0.46 31.67 8.89
N LEU A 36 1.21 30.61 8.57
CA LEU A 36 0.72 29.23 8.70
C LEU A 36 0.89 28.79 10.16
N ASP A 37 -0.19 28.86 10.93
CA ASP A 37 -0.30 28.27 12.25
C ASP A 37 -0.94 26.88 12.13
N SER A 38 -0.48 25.89 12.90
CA SER A 38 -0.91 24.50 12.85
C SER A 38 -2.43 24.35 13.06
N SER A 39 -3.03 25.11 13.98
CA SER A 39 -4.49 25.08 14.23
C SER A 39 -5.32 25.58 13.03
N ASN A 40 -4.82 26.59 12.32
CA ASN A 40 -5.43 27.11 11.10
C ASN A 40 -5.20 26.19 9.88
N ALA A 41 -4.12 25.41 9.88
CA ALA A 41 -3.82 24.48 8.80
C ALA A 41 -4.82 23.32 8.78
N GLU A 42 -5.14 22.72 9.93
CA GLU A 42 -6.08 21.59 10.03
C GLU A 42 -7.46 21.96 9.50
N LEU A 43 -8.08 23.03 10.03
CA LEU A 43 -9.41 23.48 9.58
C LEU A 43 -9.43 23.81 8.07
N PHE A 44 -8.34 24.39 7.57
CA PHE A 44 -8.23 24.73 6.18
C PHE A 44 -8.10 23.49 5.31
N LEU A 45 -7.30 22.50 5.70
CA LEU A 45 -7.18 21.22 5.00
C LEU A 45 -8.49 20.44 4.95
N ASP A 46 -9.23 20.36 6.07
CA ASP A 46 -10.54 19.73 6.08
C ASP A 46 -11.50 20.39 5.09
N LYS A 47 -11.49 21.71 4.99
CA LYS A 47 -12.28 22.46 4.02
C LYS A 47 -11.86 22.15 2.57
N ILE A 48 -10.56 22.17 2.28
CA ILE A 48 -10.01 21.88 0.95
C ILE A 48 -10.37 20.46 0.51
N MET A 49 -10.22 19.49 1.41
CA MET A 49 -10.57 18.10 1.14
C MET A 49 -12.07 17.91 0.92
N SER A 50 -12.93 18.59 1.69
CA SER A 50 -14.39 18.54 1.52
C SER A 50 -14.87 19.13 0.20
N LEU A 51 -14.15 20.11 -0.35
CA LEU A 51 -14.41 20.73 -1.65
C LEU A 51 -13.88 19.91 -2.83
N GLY A 52 -13.15 18.81 -2.59
CA GLY A 52 -12.58 17.97 -3.64
C GLY A 52 -11.32 18.54 -4.29
N HIS A 53 -10.67 19.55 -3.70
CA HIS A 53 -9.43 20.15 -4.22
C HIS A 53 -8.22 19.26 -3.89
N HIS A 54 -8.16 18.07 -4.48
CA HIS A 54 -7.19 17.05 -4.14
C HIS A 54 -5.81 17.22 -4.81
N SER A 55 -5.65 18.13 -5.79
CA SER A 55 -4.36 18.32 -6.48
C SER A 55 -3.24 18.76 -5.54
N VAL A 56 -3.57 19.54 -4.51
CA VAL A 56 -2.58 20.02 -3.53
C VAL A 56 -1.99 18.88 -2.66
N LEU A 57 -2.70 17.75 -2.54
CA LEU A 57 -2.22 16.56 -1.83
C LEU A 57 -1.01 15.91 -2.52
N GLU A 58 -0.78 16.21 -3.79
CA GLU A 58 0.32 15.65 -4.56
C GLU A 58 1.70 16.20 -4.13
N HIS A 59 1.73 17.31 -3.37
CA HIS A 59 2.96 17.88 -2.83
C HIS A 59 3.56 17.13 -1.64
N ALA A 60 2.84 16.19 -1.03
CA ALA A 60 3.36 15.33 0.03
C ALA A 60 3.53 13.89 -0.47
N SER A 61 4.73 13.33 -0.26
CA SER A 61 5.09 11.96 -0.65
C SER A 61 5.49 11.12 0.55
N PHE A 62 5.25 9.82 0.44
CA PHE A 62 5.54 8.81 1.48
C PHE A 62 6.19 7.61 0.82
N THR A 63 7.27 7.10 1.41
CA THR A 63 8.04 5.96 0.91
C THR A 63 8.02 4.84 1.93
N PHE A 64 7.58 3.66 1.52
CA PHE A 64 7.46 2.47 2.35
C PHE A 64 8.44 1.39 1.92
N GLY A 65 9.02 0.69 2.90
CA GLY A 65 9.63 -0.62 2.74
C GLY A 65 8.61 -1.69 3.10
N ILE A 66 8.48 -2.70 2.26
CA ILE A 66 7.49 -3.79 2.39
C ILE A 66 8.20 -5.11 2.20
N GLU A 67 8.09 -6.02 3.17
CA GLU A 67 8.69 -7.35 3.16
C GLU A 67 7.68 -8.42 3.59
N GLY A 68 7.95 -9.68 3.22
CA GLY A 68 7.09 -10.80 3.59
C GLY A 68 5.75 -10.75 2.85
N VAL A 69 5.76 -10.36 1.58
CA VAL A 69 4.59 -10.34 0.69
C VAL A 69 4.82 -11.20 -0.54
N SER A 70 3.75 -11.73 -1.11
CA SER A 70 3.83 -12.56 -2.31
C SER A 70 3.99 -11.74 -3.60
N ARG A 71 4.45 -12.38 -4.67
CA ARG A 71 4.38 -11.84 -6.03
C ARG A 71 2.93 -11.59 -6.46
N VAL A 72 1.95 -12.34 -5.94
CA VAL A 72 0.51 -12.07 -6.15
C VAL A 72 0.18 -10.64 -5.74
N THR A 73 0.61 -10.22 -4.54
CA THR A 73 0.36 -8.88 -4.02
C THR A 73 1.12 -7.82 -4.81
N SER A 74 2.38 -8.06 -5.15
CA SER A 74 3.14 -7.09 -5.94
C SER A 74 2.53 -6.83 -7.33
N HIS A 75 1.96 -7.85 -7.98
CA HIS A 75 1.24 -7.68 -9.26
C HIS A 75 -0.03 -6.83 -9.15
N GLN A 76 -0.68 -6.82 -7.98
CA GLN A 76 -1.81 -5.94 -7.72
C GLN A 76 -1.35 -4.52 -7.36
N MET A 77 -0.21 -4.41 -6.64
CA MET A 77 0.36 -3.13 -6.22
C MET A 77 0.76 -2.25 -7.41
N VAL A 78 1.43 -2.82 -8.42
CA VAL A 78 1.88 -2.08 -9.61
C VAL A 78 0.76 -1.63 -10.55
N ARG A 79 -0.51 -1.95 -10.25
CA ARG A 79 -1.67 -1.36 -10.94
C ARG A 79 -1.91 0.09 -10.56
N HIS A 80 -1.35 0.53 -9.44
CA HIS A 80 -1.36 1.92 -9.00
C HIS A 80 -0.22 2.68 -9.70
N ARG A 81 -0.56 3.40 -10.78
CA ARG A 81 0.44 3.93 -11.73
C ARG A 81 1.10 5.23 -11.28
N ILE A 82 0.46 5.99 -10.38
CA ILE A 82 1.02 7.24 -9.85
C ILE A 82 1.90 6.92 -8.64
N ALA A 83 2.86 6.04 -8.85
CA ALA A 83 3.76 5.54 -7.81
C ALA A 83 5.10 5.13 -8.43
N SER A 84 6.14 5.10 -7.60
CA SER A 84 7.44 4.55 -7.93
C SER A 84 7.65 3.23 -7.19
N PHE A 85 8.17 2.22 -7.90
CA PHE A 85 8.39 0.88 -7.36
C PHE A 85 9.82 0.42 -7.58
N SER A 86 10.44 -0.10 -6.53
CA SER A 86 11.66 -0.91 -6.61
C SER A 86 11.37 -2.26 -5.96
N GLN A 87 11.49 -3.34 -6.69
CA GLN A 87 11.21 -4.69 -6.22
C GLN A 87 12.44 -5.57 -6.35
N GLN A 88 12.66 -6.47 -5.38
CA GLN A 88 13.73 -7.46 -5.45
C GLN A 88 13.68 -8.24 -6.77
N SER A 89 14.79 -8.20 -7.48
CA SER A 89 14.90 -8.81 -8.80
C SER A 89 15.22 -10.29 -8.72
N GLN A 90 14.36 -11.13 -9.28
CA GLN A 90 14.64 -12.56 -9.49
C GLN A 90 15.59 -12.83 -10.67
N ARG A 91 16.09 -11.79 -11.35
CA ARG A 91 17.16 -11.93 -12.35
C ARG A 91 18.54 -11.96 -11.70
N TYR A 92 18.71 -11.17 -10.64
CA TYR A 92 19.99 -10.97 -9.98
C TYR A 92 20.11 -11.67 -8.63
N VAL A 93 18.99 -11.92 -7.95
CA VAL A 93 18.95 -12.62 -6.67
C VAL A 93 18.50 -14.06 -6.90
N SER A 94 19.38 -15.01 -6.61
CA SER A 94 19.09 -16.44 -6.68
C SER A 94 18.31 -16.88 -5.45
N HIS A 95 17.35 -17.77 -5.64
CA HIS A 95 16.58 -18.45 -4.60
C HIS A 95 17.05 -19.90 -4.39
N LYS A 96 18.31 -20.21 -4.73
CA LYS A 96 18.87 -21.56 -4.65
C LYS A 96 18.91 -22.07 -3.20
N ASP A 97 19.36 -21.24 -2.27
CA ASP A 97 19.62 -21.64 -0.89
C ASP A 97 18.34 -21.48 -0.02
N GLU A 98 17.49 -20.53 -0.34
CA GLU A 98 16.26 -20.24 0.42
C GLU A 98 15.12 -19.87 -0.51
N PHE A 99 13.97 -20.47 -0.27
CA PHE A 99 12.73 -20.22 -1.00
C PHE A 99 11.56 -20.09 -0.02
N ALA A 100 11.21 -18.84 0.27
CA ALA A 100 10.02 -18.55 1.08
C ALA A 100 8.78 -18.35 0.20
N SER A 101 7.65 -18.85 0.66
CA SER A 101 6.34 -18.70 0.03
C SER A 101 5.31 -18.16 1.01
N ILE A 102 4.44 -17.30 0.53
CA ILE A 102 3.28 -16.82 1.31
C ILE A 102 2.10 -17.77 1.05
N THR A 103 1.60 -18.36 2.12
CA THR A 103 0.48 -19.32 2.05
C THR A 103 -0.78 -18.67 2.64
N PRO A 104 -1.91 -18.60 1.90
CA PRO A 104 -3.18 -18.10 2.41
C PRO A 104 -3.73 -18.91 3.58
N ASP A 105 -4.41 -18.25 4.53
CA ASP A 105 -5.02 -18.91 5.71
C ASP A 105 -5.99 -20.04 5.32
N SER A 106 -6.78 -19.84 4.27
CA SER A 106 -7.68 -20.87 3.74
C SER A 106 -6.98 -22.18 3.33
N ILE A 107 -5.69 -22.10 2.98
CA ILE A 107 -4.85 -23.28 2.70
C ILE A 107 -4.27 -23.82 4.00
N VAL A 108 -3.78 -22.92 4.88
CA VAL A 108 -3.18 -23.32 6.18
C VAL A 108 -4.16 -24.07 7.07
N GLU A 109 -5.43 -23.65 7.07
CA GLU A 109 -6.51 -24.24 7.86
C GLU A 109 -7.01 -25.60 7.31
N ASN A 110 -6.69 -25.94 6.05
CA ASN A 110 -7.05 -27.19 5.43
C ASN A 110 -5.83 -28.11 5.33
N THR A 111 -5.83 -29.21 6.08
CA THR A 111 -4.68 -30.12 6.19
C THR A 111 -4.27 -30.72 4.83
N GLU A 112 -5.22 -31.12 3.99
CA GLU A 112 -4.93 -31.70 2.67
C GLU A 112 -4.38 -30.63 1.71
N ALA A 113 -4.99 -29.44 1.66
CA ALA A 113 -4.52 -28.33 0.86
C ALA A 113 -3.10 -27.89 1.28
N LYS A 114 -2.83 -27.83 2.59
CA LYS A 114 -1.50 -27.52 3.13
C LYS A 114 -0.45 -28.53 2.68
N GLN A 115 -0.76 -29.82 2.69
CA GLN A 115 0.16 -30.87 2.23
C GLN A 115 0.46 -30.75 0.73
N ILE A 116 -0.56 -30.48 -0.10
CA ILE A 116 -0.39 -30.25 -1.54
C ILE A 116 0.53 -29.06 -1.80
N VAL A 117 0.28 -27.92 -1.14
CA VAL A 117 1.09 -26.69 -1.33
C VAL A 117 2.51 -26.91 -0.83
N ALA A 118 2.72 -27.56 0.32
CA ALA A 118 4.05 -27.89 0.83
C ALA A 118 4.85 -28.75 -0.14
N PHE A 119 4.22 -29.81 -0.69
CA PHE A 119 4.85 -30.70 -1.68
C PHE A 119 5.26 -29.94 -2.95
N ILE A 120 4.37 -29.11 -3.49
CA ILE A 120 4.66 -28.30 -4.70
C ILE A 120 5.77 -27.30 -4.43
N SER A 121 5.73 -26.62 -3.28
CA SER A 121 6.76 -25.64 -2.89
C SER A 121 8.14 -26.27 -2.79
N GLU A 122 8.25 -27.42 -2.10
CA GLU A 122 9.48 -28.18 -1.97
C GLU A 122 10.01 -28.69 -3.32
N THR A 123 9.10 -29.23 -4.16
CA THR A 123 9.44 -29.74 -5.48
C THR A 123 9.94 -28.59 -6.38
N THR A 124 9.28 -27.44 -6.34
CA THR A 124 9.68 -26.26 -7.11
C THR A 124 11.05 -25.75 -6.68
N HIS A 125 11.31 -25.69 -5.37
CA HIS A 125 12.60 -25.27 -4.85
C HIS A 125 13.73 -26.21 -5.32
N LYS A 126 13.54 -27.52 -5.19
CA LYS A 126 14.51 -28.51 -5.69
C LYS A 126 14.76 -28.38 -7.18
N ALA A 127 13.71 -28.22 -7.97
CA ALA A 127 13.84 -28.04 -9.41
C ALA A 127 14.58 -26.74 -9.77
N TYR A 128 14.27 -25.64 -9.08
CA TYR A 128 14.98 -24.37 -9.27
C TYR A 128 16.48 -24.49 -8.95
N ALA A 129 16.84 -25.11 -7.82
CA ALA A 129 18.23 -25.35 -7.44
C ALA A 129 18.96 -26.19 -8.50
N GLN A 130 18.31 -27.26 -9.02
CA GLN A 130 18.89 -28.10 -10.10
C GLN A 130 19.11 -27.29 -11.39
N LEU A 131 18.19 -26.41 -11.79
CA LEU A 131 18.38 -25.53 -12.94
C LEU A 131 19.60 -24.63 -12.78
N ILE A 132 19.78 -24.03 -11.60
CA ILE A 132 20.95 -23.21 -11.29
C ILE A 132 22.24 -24.05 -11.33
N ASP A 133 22.22 -25.28 -10.80
CA ASP A 133 23.39 -26.19 -10.82
C ASP A 133 23.76 -26.63 -12.23
N LEU A 134 22.80 -26.72 -13.14
CA LEU A 134 23.01 -26.96 -14.59
C LEU A 134 23.54 -25.74 -15.35
N GLY A 135 23.72 -24.60 -14.66
CA GLY A 135 24.21 -23.35 -15.25
C GLY A 135 23.13 -22.51 -15.92
N ILE A 136 21.84 -22.82 -15.70
CA ILE A 136 20.75 -21.98 -16.19
C ILE A 136 20.74 -20.66 -15.40
N PRO A 137 20.75 -19.49 -16.06
CA PRO A 137 20.78 -18.22 -15.37
C PRO A 137 19.50 -17.99 -14.55
N PRO A 138 19.57 -17.28 -13.40
CA PRO A 138 18.40 -17.02 -12.56
C PRO A 138 17.21 -16.37 -13.30
N GLU A 139 17.48 -15.56 -14.33
CA GLU A 139 16.45 -14.91 -15.14
C GLU A 139 15.58 -15.89 -15.92
N ASP A 140 16.08 -17.08 -16.22
CA ASP A 140 15.36 -18.15 -16.89
C ASP A 140 14.85 -19.19 -15.87
N ALA A 141 15.66 -19.58 -14.89
CA ALA A 141 15.25 -20.51 -13.85
C ALA A 141 14.01 -20.02 -13.08
N ARG A 142 13.84 -18.70 -12.87
CA ARG A 142 12.69 -18.10 -12.18
C ARG A 142 11.33 -18.38 -12.84
N TYR A 143 11.28 -18.87 -14.07
CA TYR A 143 10.00 -19.18 -14.75
C TYR A 143 9.20 -20.27 -14.06
N ILE A 144 9.84 -21.11 -13.25
CA ILE A 144 9.15 -22.14 -12.46
C ILE A 144 8.72 -21.64 -11.08
N LEU A 145 9.16 -20.46 -10.63
CA LEU A 145 8.79 -19.93 -9.30
C LEU A 145 7.30 -19.58 -9.25
N PRO A 146 6.58 -19.98 -8.18
CA PRO A 146 5.16 -19.73 -8.08
C PRO A 146 4.90 -18.25 -7.76
N ASN A 147 3.68 -17.79 -8.04
CA ASN A 147 3.22 -16.46 -7.63
C ASN A 147 3.21 -16.27 -6.10
N ALA A 148 3.18 -17.36 -5.35
CA ALA A 148 3.31 -17.36 -3.89
C ALA A 148 4.71 -17.02 -3.40
N ALA A 149 5.73 -17.04 -4.30
CA ALA A 149 7.10 -16.68 -3.93
C ALA A 149 7.15 -15.33 -3.21
N GLU A 150 7.82 -15.32 -2.06
CA GLU A 150 7.99 -14.11 -1.27
C GLU A 150 8.83 -13.07 -2.04
N THR A 151 8.53 -11.83 -1.82
CA THR A 151 9.26 -10.70 -2.38
C THR A 151 9.26 -9.53 -1.40
N LYS A 152 10.10 -8.55 -1.69
CA LYS A 152 10.17 -7.28 -0.99
C LYS A 152 10.26 -6.14 -1.98
N LEU A 153 9.70 -5.00 -1.58
CA LEU A 153 9.65 -3.83 -2.44
C LEU A 153 9.73 -2.53 -1.64
N ILE A 154 10.22 -1.50 -2.31
CA ILE A 154 10.07 -0.12 -1.88
C ILE A 154 9.05 0.54 -2.79
N VAL A 155 8.11 1.26 -2.19
CA VAL A 155 7.08 2.02 -2.92
C VAL A 155 7.02 3.45 -2.42
N SER A 156 6.97 4.40 -3.36
CA SER A 156 6.73 5.82 -3.07
C SER A 156 5.43 6.26 -3.75
N MET A 157 4.55 6.88 -2.96
CA MET A 157 3.28 7.46 -3.42
C MET A 157 3.08 8.83 -2.80
N ASN A 158 2.43 9.76 -3.53
CA ASN A 158 1.95 10.98 -2.92
C ASN A 158 0.65 10.76 -2.13
N ALA A 159 0.26 11.73 -1.31
CA ALA A 159 -0.92 11.59 -0.44
C ALA A 159 -2.22 11.37 -1.23
N ARG A 160 -2.36 11.95 -2.42
CA ARG A 160 -3.54 11.74 -3.28
C ARG A 160 -3.65 10.30 -3.75
N GLU A 161 -2.55 9.73 -4.24
CA GLU A 161 -2.51 8.33 -4.67
C GLU A 161 -2.70 7.37 -3.50
N LEU A 162 -2.14 7.66 -2.31
CA LEU A 162 -2.40 6.88 -1.09
C LEU A 162 -3.87 6.86 -0.72
N LEU A 163 -4.59 8.00 -0.77
CA LEU A 163 -6.03 8.03 -0.53
C LEU A 163 -6.81 7.19 -1.55
N HIS A 164 -6.39 7.22 -2.82
CA HIS A 164 -6.96 6.37 -3.86
C HIS A 164 -6.66 4.89 -3.59
N PHE A 165 -5.42 4.55 -3.30
CA PHE A 165 -4.98 3.20 -2.94
C PHE A 165 -5.78 2.64 -1.77
N PHE A 166 -5.91 3.39 -0.68
CA PHE A 166 -6.69 2.97 0.49
C PHE A 166 -8.17 2.79 0.17
N SER A 167 -8.74 3.64 -0.70
CA SER A 167 -10.15 3.52 -1.10
C SER A 167 -10.46 2.20 -1.79
N LEU A 168 -9.52 1.66 -2.55
CA LEU A 168 -9.64 0.40 -3.26
C LEU A 168 -9.17 -0.79 -2.44
N ARG A 169 -8.01 -0.67 -1.78
CA ARG A 169 -7.33 -1.84 -1.19
C ARG A 169 -7.69 -2.10 0.27
N CYS A 170 -8.17 -1.12 1.02
CA CYS A 170 -8.77 -1.35 2.33
C CYS A 170 -10.18 -1.96 2.26
N CYS A 171 -10.77 -2.08 1.06
CA CYS A 171 -12.08 -2.68 0.85
C CYS A 171 -12.06 -4.18 1.16
N ARG A 172 -13.14 -4.72 1.77
CA ARG A 172 -13.29 -6.17 2.03
C ARG A 172 -13.36 -7.02 0.76
N ARG A 173 -13.60 -6.41 -0.42
CA ARG A 173 -13.54 -7.06 -1.73
C ARG A 173 -12.11 -7.15 -2.28
N ALA A 174 -11.15 -6.41 -1.73
CA ALA A 174 -9.75 -6.59 -2.07
C ALA A 174 -9.25 -7.96 -1.58
N GLN A 175 -8.29 -8.52 -2.30
CA GLN A 175 -7.63 -9.76 -1.87
C GLN A 175 -6.98 -9.54 -0.50
N TRP A 176 -7.01 -10.56 0.37
CA TRP A 176 -6.68 -10.44 1.79
C TRP A 176 -5.29 -9.82 2.03
N GLU A 177 -4.26 -10.23 1.30
CA GLU A 177 -2.88 -9.83 1.55
C GLU A 177 -2.64 -8.35 1.20
N ILE A 178 -3.10 -7.89 0.03
CA ILE A 178 -2.99 -6.45 -0.31
C ILE A 178 -3.89 -5.59 0.57
N ARG A 179 -4.99 -6.12 1.09
CA ARG A 179 -5.85 -5.42 2.05
C ARG A 179 -5.15 -5.20 3.37
N GLU A 180 -4.53 -6.23 3.93
CA GLU A 180 -3.75 -6.12 5.17
C GLU A 180 -2.59 -5.15 4.99
N MET A 181 -1.86 -5.26 3.88
CA MET A 181 -0.79 -4.32 3.53
C MET A 181 -1.30 -2.88 3.49
N ALA A 182 -2.44 -2.62 2.84
CA ALA A 182 -3.02 -1.29 2.76
C ALA A 182 -3.43 -0.73 4.13
N ILE A 183 -3.95 -1.58 5.02
CA ILE A 183 -4.33 -1.21 6.39
C ILE A 183 -3.08 -0.84 7.21
N GLU A 184 -2.01 -1.62 7.12
CA GLU A 184 -0.77 -1.31 7.84
C GLU A 184 -0.11 -0.02 7.30
N MET A 185 -0.10 0.19 5.98
CA MET A 185 0.35 1.45 5.40
C MET A 185 -0.47 2.65 5.91
N LEU A 186 -1.79 2.50 6.00
CA LEU A 186 -2.68 3.54 6.54
C LEU A 186 -2.34 3.86 7.99
N ARG A 187 -2.11 2.86 8.84
CA ARG A 187 -1.69 3.06 10.24
C ARG A 187 -0.41 3.89 10.36
N CYS A 188 0.53 3.71 9.44
CA CYS A 188 1.76 4.50 9.42
C CYS A 188 1.48 5.98 9.12
N VAL A 189 0.72 6.26 8.06
CA VAL A 189 0.54 7.65 7.59
C VAL A 189 -0.45 8.47 8.42
N VAL A 190 -1.42 7.83 9.07
CA VAL A 190 -2.34 8.53 10.00
C VAL A 190 -1.57 9.18 11.16
N LYS A 191 -0.50 8.55 11.64
CA LYS A 191 0.36 9.12 12.70
C LYS A 191 1.13 10.35 12.25
N ILE A 192 1.42 10.47 10.96
CA ILE A 192 2.23 11.56 10.37
C ILE A 192 1.36 12.70 9.87
N ALA A 193 0.20 12.39 9.26
CA ALA A 193 -0.70 13.36 8.65
C ALA A 193 -2.17 13.01 8.97
N PRO A 194 -2.56 13.16 10.25
CA PRO A 194 -3.89 12.74 10.72
C PRO A 194 -5.03 13.48 10.03
N THR A 195 -4.89 14.78 9.74
CA THR A 195 -5.94 15.57 9.08
C THR A 195 -6.25 15.02 7.69
N ILE A 196 -5.23 14.53 6.97
CA ILE A 196 -5.38 14.00 5.62
C ILE A 196 -5.95 12.57 5.66
N PHE A 197 -5.45 11.72 6.59
CA PHE A 197 -5.71 10.29 6.54
C PHE A 197 -6.72 9.77 7.57
N ARG A 198 -7.17 10.57 8.56
CA ARG A 198 -8.15 10.14 9.57
C ARG A 198 -9.49 9.66 9.01
N LYS A 199 -9.85 10.09 7.78
CA LYS A 199 -11.05 9.62 7.07
C LYS A 199 -10.70 8.70 5.91
N ALA A 200 -9.47 8.24 5.82
CA ALA A 200 -9.04 7.31 4.78
C ALA A 200 -9.51 5.88 5.09
N GLY A 201 -9.57 5.06 4.03
CA GLY A 201 -10.08 3.70 4.10
C GLY A 201 -10.96 3.40 2.91
N PRO A 202 -11.73 2.31 2.91
CA PRO A 202 -12.55 1.90 1.77
C PRO A 202 -13.56 2.98 1.40
N GLY A 203 -13.88 3.08 0.10
CA GLY A 203 -14.72 4.14 -0.45
C GLY A 203 -16.10 4.29 0.23
N CYS A 204 -16.64 3.20 0.77
CA CYS A 204 -17.93 3.19 1.48
C CYS A 204 -17.95 3.96 2.81
N LEU A 205 -16.80 4.37 3.36
CA LEU A 205 -16.73 5.24 4.55
C LEU A 205 -17.16 6.68 4.24
N ARG A 206 -17.09 7.09 2.96
CA ARG A 206 -17.32 8.47 2.52
C ARG A 206 -18.59 8.65 1.67
N GLY A 207 -19.36 7.59 1.51
CA GLY A 207 -20.59 7.63 0.70
C GLY A 207 -21.15 6.25 0.38
N PRO A 208 -22.00 6.13 -0.63
CA PRO A 208 -22.51 4.84 -1.11
C PRO A 208 -21.35 3.91 -1.48
N CYS A 209 -21.57 2.59 -1.31
CA CYS A 209 -20.55 1.61 -1.69
C CYS A 209 -20.23 1.70 -3.20
N PRO A 210 -18.97 1.97 -3.60
CA PRO A 210 -18.62 2.10 -5.02
C PRO A 210 -18.68 0.76 -5.79
N GLU A 211 -18.73 -0.38 -5.08
CA GLU A 211 -18.82 -1.72 -5.69
C GLU A 211 -20.24 -2.05 -6.21
N GLY A 212 -21.24 -1.22 -5.96
CA GLY A 212 -22.59 -1.42 -6.44
C GLY A 212 -23.15 -2.80 -6.10
N ALA A 213 -23.49 -3.60 -7.11
CA ALA A 213 -24.01 -4.96 -6.95
C ALA A 213 -23.03 -5.93 -6.26
N PHE A 214 -21.72 -5.62 -6.27
CA PHE A 214 -20.71 -6.42 -5.60
C PHE A 214 -20.41 -5.95 -4.18
N CYS A 215 -21.25 -5.09 -3.60
CA CYS A 215 -21.10 -4.64 -2.22
C CYS A 215 -21.01 -5.84 -1.25
N CYS A 216 -20.12 -5.76 -0.26
CA CYS A 216 -19.98 -6.82 0.77
C CYS A 216 -21.13 -6.83 1.77
N GLY A 217 -22.00 -5.81 1.81
CA GLY A 217 -23.12 -5.69 2.75
C GLY A 217 -22.73 -5.46 4.22
N GLN A 218 -21.47 -5.14 4.51
CA GLN A 218 -20.96 -5.11 5.89
C GLN A 218 -20.53 -3.69 6.33
N LEU A 219 -21.25 -2.66 5.90
CA LEU A 219 -20.88 -1.25 6.13
C LEU A 219 -20.64 -0.93 7.60
N ASP A 220 -21.52 -1.36 8.50
CA ASP A 220 -21.41 -1.04 9.93
C ASP A 220 -20.17 -1.65 10.58
N GLN A 221 -19.84 -2.89 10.22
CA GLN A 221 -18.63 -3.56 10.67
C GLN A 221 -17.37 -2.86 10.13
N VAL A 222 -17.40 -2.41 8.87
CA VAL A 222 -16.30 -1.68 8.25
C VAL A 222 -16.11 -0.34 8.95
N LYS A 223 -17.18 0.43 9.21
CA LYS A 223 -17.11 1.70 9.95
C LYS A 223 -16.49 1.48 11.32
N LYS A 224 -17.05 0.59 12.12
CA LYS A 224 -16.53 0.27 13.46
C LYS A 224 -15.06 -0.14 13.46
N TYR A 225 -14.65 -0.92 12.46
CA TYR A 225 -13.25 -1.33 12.33
C TYR A 225 -12.32 -0.12 12.10
N PHE A 226 -12.66 0.78 11.18
CA PHE A 226 -11.82 1.94 10.84
C PHE A 226 -11.89 3.05 11.91
N GLU A 227 -13.00 3.20 12.64
CA GLU A 227 -13.10 4.08 13.81
C GLU A 227 -12.13 3.65 14.94
N ASN A 228 -11.93 2.35 15.12
CA ASN A 228 -10.99 1.82 16.11
C ASN A 228 -9.54 1.74 15.61
N LEU A 229 -9.30 1.89 14.31
CA LEU A 229 -7.98 1.81 13.70
C LEU A 229 -7.21 3.13 13.84
N ILE A 230 -7.93 4.23 13.80
CA ILE A 230 -7.49 5.62 13.73
C ILE A 230 -7.72 6.32 15.05
#